data_212842faf3f38e53f9b565094e97113b
#
_entry.id   212842faf3f38e53f9b565094e97113b
#
_cell.length_a   1.000
_cell.length_b   1.000
_cell.length_c   1.000
_cell.angle_alpha   90.00
_cell.angle_beta   90.00
_cell.angle_gamma   90.00
#
_symmetry.space_group_name_H-M   'P 1'
#
loop_
_entity.id
_entity.type
_entity.pdbx_description
1 polymer ?
#
loop_
_entity_poly.entity_id
_entity_poly.type
_entity_poly.pdbx_seq_one_letter_code
_entity_poly.pdbx_strand_id
1 'polypeptide(L)'
;KVKENLKINWLEKCQASGIKHQDIYHLILLPFYNESEKTIRVSIESLASTNYPKEKMIVVLAAEERSGQKTQEIARKIKSAYENRFFKFLTTIHPQNLPNEMPGKGSNIAYAAKKAKEKIIDALKIPYKNIIVSAFDIDTVIYPDYLSRLTYVYLTTPNNQKFSYQPVPFYINNIWQAPALARIVAFSATFWHTLQQERIERLTTFSSHSMPFQI
;
A
#
# COMPACT_ATOMS: atom_id res chain seq x y z
N LYS A 1 -8.77 -3.60 21.75
CA LYS A 1 -9.11 -2.92 20.47
C LYS A 1 -8.42 -3.57 19.26
N VAL A 2 -7.05 -3.66 19.19
CA VAL A 2 -6.36 -4.32 18.05
C VAL A 2 -6.73 -5.81 17.96
N LYS A 3 -6.59 -6.58 19.07
CA LYS A 3 -6.93 -8.01 19.11
C LYS A 3 -8.39 -8.31 18.75
N GLU A 4 -9.31 -7.42 19.08
CA GLU A 4 -10.73 -7.54 18.73
C GLU A 4 -10.94 -7.32 17.24
N ASN A 5 -10.29 -6.29 16.68
CA ASN A 5 -10.36 -5.99 15.25
C ASN A 5 -9.81 -7.12 14.37
N LEU A 6 -8.80 -7.86 14.86
CA LEU A 6 -8.20 -9.00 14.15
C LEU A 6 -9.11 -10.24 14.13
N LYS A 7 -10.16 -10.29 14.94
CA LYS A 7 -11.13 -11.41 14.99
C LYS A 7 -12.33 -11.18 14.05
N ILE A 8 -12.45 -9.98 13.50
CA ILE A 8 -13.60 -9.61 12.65
C ILE A 8 -13.27 -9.97 11.20
N ASN A 9 -14.14 -10.74 10.55
CA ASN A 9 -14.13 -10.86 9.11
C ASN A 9 -14.71 -9.56 8.50
N TRP A 10 -13.81 -8.67 8.12
CA TRP A 10 -14.19 -7.34 7.64
C TRP A 10 -14.86 -7.38 6.28
N LEU A 11 -14.57 -8.38 5.44
CA LEU A 11 -15.25 -8.54 4.15
C LEU A 11 -16.72 -8.93 4.33
N GLU A 12 -16.99 -9.92 5.19
CA GLU A 12 -18.37 -10.27 5.56
C GLU A 12 -19.11 -9.10 6.20
N LYS A 13 -18.41 -8.32 7.03
CA LYS A 13 -19.00 -7.12 7.63
C LYS A 13 -19.38 -6.07 6.58
N CYS A 14 -18.57 -5.86 5.55
CA CYS A 14 -18.94 -5.02 4.41
C CYS A 14 -20.21 -5.54 3.71
N GLN A 15 -20.28 -6.84 3.47
CA GLN A 15 -21.42 -7.49 2.82
C GLN A 15 -22.71 -7.35 3.66
N ALA A 16 -22.63 -7.68 4.95
CA ALA A 16 -23.77 -7.62 5.87
C ALA A 16 -24.29 -6.18 6.08
N SER A 17 -23.43 -5.18 5.95
CA SER A 17 -23.82 -3.77 6.09
C SER A 17 -24.47 -3.16 4.84
N GLY A 18 -24.68 -3.93 3.76
CA GLY A 18 -25.22 -3.43 2.49
C GLY A 18 -24.35 -2.41 1.77
N ILE A 19 -23.07 -2.32 2.16
CA ILE A 19 -22.12 -1.36 1.62
C ILE A 19 -21.64 -1.83 0.24
N LYS A 20 -21.62 -0.93 -0.74
CA LYS A 20 -21.17 -1.20 -2.12
C LYS A 20 -19.64 -1.34 -2.22
N HIS A 21 -19.05 -2.23 -1.41
CA HIS A 21 -17.61 -2.49 -1.38
C HIS A 21 -17.09 -3.06 -2.71
N GLN A 22 -17.95 -3.73 -3.49
CA GLN A 22 -17.61 -4.31 -4.80
C GLN A 22 -17.23 -3.25 -5.83
N ASP A 23 -17.61 -1.99 -5.63
CA ASP A 23 -17.26 -0.88 -6.53
C ASP A 23 -15.87 -0.32 -6.24
N ILE A 24 -15.28 -0.64 -5.08
CA ILE A 24 -14.02 -0.05 -4.64
C ILE A 24 -12.82 -0.83 -5.19
N TYR A 25 -11.89 -0.08 -5.79
CA TYR A 25 -10.58 -0.56 -6.22
C TYR A 25 -9.49 -0.08 -5.26
N HIS A 26 -8.53 -0.94 -4.98
CA HIS A 26 -7.30 -0.56 -4.28
C HIS A 26 -6.16 -0.38 -5.27
N LEU A 27 -5.65 0.84 -5.40
CA LEU A 27 -4.42 1.14 -6.09
C LEU A 27 -3.27 1.09 -5.08
N ILE A 28 -2.42 0.09 -5.18
CA ILE A 28 -1.34 -0.17 -4.24
C ILE A 28 -0.02 0.18 -4.90
N LEU A 29 0.69 1.17 -4.35
CA LEU A 29 1.97 1.66 -4.84
C LEU A 29 3.09 1.12 -3.96
N LEU A 30 4.02 0.40 -4.56
CA LEU A 30 5.16 -0.24 -3.91
C LEU A 30 6.47 0.33 -4.48
N PRO A 31 6.95 1.47 -3.97
CA PRO A 31 8.24 2.00 -4.39
C PRO A 31 9.38 1.16 -3.85
N PHE A 32 10.37 0.87 -4.70
CA PHE A 32 11.59 0.17 -4.29
C PHE A 32 12.82 0.70 -5.03
N TYR A 33 13.98 0.52 -4.42
CA TYR A 33 15.25 1.04 -4.93
C TYR A 33 16.32 -0.06 -5.04
N ASN A 34 16.74 -0.65 -3.93
CA ASN A 34 17.80 -1.66 -3.88
C ASN A 34 17.40 -2.92 -3.08
N GLU A 35 16.13 -3.03 -2.73
CA GLU A 35 15.65 -4.14 -1.93
C GLU A 35 15.75 -5.47 -2.68
N SER A 36 15.93 -6.54 -1.90
CA SER A 36 16.10 -7.87 -2.47
C SER A 36 14.81 -8.41 -3.09
N GLU A 37 14.93 -9.25 -4.11
CA GLU A 37 13.80 -9.96 -4.69
C GLU A 37 12.98 -10.70 -3.63
N LYS A 38 13.64 -11.28 -2.61
CA LYS A 38 12.98 -11.97 -1.50
C LYS A 38 12.07 -11.03 -0.70
N THR A 39 12.55 -9.84 -0.36
CA THR A 39 11.78 -8.83 0.37
C THR A 39 10.53 -8.44 -0.40
N ILE A 40 10.68 -8.15 -1.70
CA ILE A 40 9.58 -7.77 -2.59
C ILE A 40 8.54 -8.89 -2.68
N ARG A 41 8.98 -10.14 -2.83
CA ARG A 41 8.08 -11.30 -2.89
C ARG A 41 7.25 -11.43 -1.61
N VAL A 42 7.84 -11.29 -0.44
CA VAL A 42 7.13 -11.38 0.84
C VAL A 42 6.01 -10.34 0.93
N SER A 43 6.28 -9.10 0.53
CA SER A 43 5.27 -8.04 0.49
C SER A 43 4.13 -8.36 -0.49
N ILE A 44 4.46 -8.73 -1.73
CA ILE A 44 3.44 -9.02 -2.75
C ILE A 44 2.63 -10.28 -2.40
N GLU A 45 3.25 -11.31 -1.80
CA GLU A 45 2.52 -12.48 -1.30
C GLU A 45 1.54 -12.10 -0.19
N SER A 46 1.89 -11.16 0.68
CA SER A 46 0.95 -10.68 1.69
C SER A 46 -0.27 -10.02 1.06
N LEU A 47 -0.08 -9.25 -0.03
CA LEU A 47 -1.18 -8.67 -0.82
C LEU A 47 -2.02 -9.75 -1.50
N ALA A 48 -1.37 -10.74 -2.11
CA ALA A 48 -2.04 -11.84 -2.77
C ALA A 48 -2.82 -12.74 -1.80
N SER A 49 -2.44 -12.75 -0.53
CA SER A 49 -3.07 -13.54 0.54
C SER A 49 -4.18 -12.79 1.29
N THR A 50 -4.49 -11.53 0.90
CA THR A 50 -5.58 -10.78 1.55
C THR A 50 -6.95 -11.40 1.27
N ASN A 51 -7.91 -11.15 2.17
CA ASN A 51 -9.30 -11.56 1.98
C ASN A 51 -10.06 -10.64 0.99
N TYR A 52 -9.47 -9.53 0.57
CA TYR A 52 -10.06 -8.62 -0.42
C TYR A 52 -10.03 -9.21 -1.83
N PRO A 53 -11.07 -8.99 -2.68
CA PRO A 53 -11.13 -9.50 -4.04
C PRO A 53 -9.94 -9.04 -4.90
N LYS A 54 -9.20 -9.97 -5.49
CA LYS A 54 -8.00 -9.67 -6.28
C LYS A 54 -8.31 -8.95 -7.58
N GLU A 55 -9.50 -9.16 -8.14
CA GLU A 55 -10.07 -8.46 -9.29
C GLU A 55 -10.40 -6.98 -9.00
N LYS A 56 -10.17 -6.50 -7.79
CA LYS A 56 -10.30 -5.10 -7.36
C LYS A 56 -8.97 -4.51 -6.91
N MET A 57 -7.87 -5.20 -7.16
CA MET A 57 -6.54 -4.75 -6.76
C MET A 57 -5.69 -4.39 -7.98
N ILE A 58 -5.20 -3.15 -8.01
CA ILE A 58 -4.22 -2.64 -8.98
C ILE A 58 -2.91 -2.48 -8.22
N VAL A 59 -1.92 -3.29 -8.54
CA VAL A 59 -0.61 -3.26 -7.88
C VAL A 59 0.40 -2.61 -8.82
N VAL A 60 1.13 -1.63 -8.33
CA VAL A 60 2.18 -0.93 -9.07
C VAL A 60 3.50 -1.11 -8.34
N LEU A 61 4.41 -1.84 -8.97
CA LEU A 61 5.79 -1.98 -8.53
C LEU A 61 6.62 -0.85 -9.16
N ALA A 62 7.05 0.11 -8.34
CA ALA A 62 7.65 1.35 -8.79
C ALA A 62 9.16 1.37 -8.54
N ALA A 63 9.95 1.07 -9.58
CA ALA A 63 11.41 1.15 -9.57
C ALA A 63 11.89 2.55 -9.96
N GLU A 64 13.13 2.88 -9.57
CA GLU A 64 13.82 4.07 -10.03
C GLU A 64 14.92 3.67 -11.04
N GLU A 65 15.08 4.42 -12.13
CA GLU A 65 16.11 4.16 -13.14
C GLU A 65 17.53 4.19 -12.54
N ARG A 66 17.77 5.13 -11.62
CA ARG A 66 19.07 5.27 -10.92
C ARG A 66 19.46 4.07 -10.04
N SER A 67 18.53 3.16 -9.76
CA SER A 67 18.83 1.91 -9.02
C SER A 67 19.55 0.86 -9.88
N GLY A 68 19.65 1.11 -11.18
CA GLY A 68 20.44 0.31 -12.11
C GLY A 68 19.71 -0.92 -12.67
N GLN A 69 20.43 -1.64 -13.52
CA GLN A 69 19.88 -2.74 -14.33
C GLN A 69 19.38 -3.92 -13.48
N LYS A 70 20.08 -4.23 -12.38
CA LYS A 70 19.70 -5.34 -11.48
C LYS A 70 18.28 -5.15 -10.91
N THR A 71 17.94 -3.93 -10.51
CA THR A 71 16.59 -3.60 -9.99
C THR A 71 15.53 -3.77 -11.07
N GLN A 72 15.82 -3.36 -12.29
CA GLN A 72 14.89 -3.54 -13.41
C GLN A 72 14.68 -5.03 -13.77
N GLU A 73 15.71 -5.86 -13.64
CA GLU A 73 15.60 -7.32 -13.84
C GLU A 73 14.72 -7.95 -12.75
N ILE A 74 14.90 -7.55 -11.49
CA ILE A 74 14.04 -7.96 -10.39
C ILE A 74 12.58 -7.55 -10.68
N ALA A 75 12.36 -6.31 -11.10
CA ALA A 75 11.00 -5.83 -11.43
C ALA A 75 10.34 -6.68 -12.53
N ARG A 76 11.09 -7.06 -13.57
CA ARG A 76 10.61 -7.93 -14.66
C ARG A 76 10.24 -9.33 -14.17
N LYS A 77 11.10 -9.95 -13.35
CA LYS A 77 10.85 -11.27 -12.75
C LYS A 77 9.60 -11.27 -11.87
N ILE A 78 9.47 -10.25 -11.04
CA ILE A 78 8.31 -10.08 -10.17
C ILE A 78 7.03 -9.90 -10.99
N LYS A 79 7.06 -9.03 -12.01
CA LYS A 79 5.91 -8.84 -12.90
C LYS A 79 5.47 -10.17 -13.50
N SER A 80 6.39 -10.92 -14.13
CA SER A 80 6.07 -12.22 -14.76
C SER A 80 5.45 -13.22 -13.76
N ALA A 81 5.87 -13.19 -12.49
CA ALA A 81 5.35 -14.11 -11.47
C ALA A 81 3.96 -13.74 -10.93
N TYR A 82 3.60 -12.43 -10.97
CA TYR A 82 2.41 -11.94 -10.26
C TYR A 82 1.39 -11.21 -11.14
N GLU A 83 1.66 -10.95 -12.43
CA GLU A 83 0.78 -10.13 -13.29
C GLU A 83 -0.65 -10.70 -13.42
N ASN A 84 -0.83 -12.01 -13.31
CA ASN A 84 -2.13 -12.67 -13.41
C ASN A 84 -2.81 -12.89 -12.03
N ARG A 85 -2.20 -12.44 -10.93
CA ARG A 85 -2.75 -12.64 -9.58
C ARG A 85 -3.61 -11.49 -9.08
N PHE A 86 -3.65 -10.38 -9.81
CA PHE A 86 -4.39 -9.17 -9.47
C PHE A 86 -5.18 -8.67 -10.68
N PHE A 87 -6.12 -7.76 -10.47
CA PHE A 87 -6.85 -7.12 -11.57
C PHE A 87 -5.89 -6.53 -12.61
N LYS A 88 -4.90 -5.76 -12.13
CA LYS A 88 -3.80 -5.25 -12.94
C LYS A 88 -2.52 -5.22 -12.12
N PHE A 89 -1.42 -5.58 -12.76
CA PHE A 89 -0.07 -5.44 -12.22
C PHE A 89 0.75 -4.58 -13.17
N LEU A 90 1.20 -3.41 -12.70
CA LEU A 90 2.01 -2.48 -13.47
C LEU A 90 3.42 -2.39 -12.88
N THR A 91 4.43 -2.37 -13.72
CA THR A 91 5.78 -1.99 -13.35
C THR A 91 6.10 -0.63 -13.95
N THR A 92 6.58 0.31 -13.16
CA THR A 92 7.07 1.60 -13.61
C THR A 92 8.55 1.75 -13.31
N ILE A 93 9.25 2.48 -14.16
CA ILE A 93 10.65 2.88 -13.96
C ILE A 93 10.66 4.39 -14.00
N HIS A 94 10.86 5.02 -12.84
CA HIS A 94 10.92 6.46 -12.72
C HIS A 94 12.23 6.98 -13.31
N PRO A 95 12.20 7.85 -14.35
CA PRO A 95 13.41 8.37 -14.98
C PRO A 95 14.24 9.19 -13.99
N GLN A 96 15.56 9.15 -14.13
CA GLN A 96 16.45 10.02 -13.39
C GLN A 96 16.56 11.40 -14.04
N ASN A 97 16.96 12.40 -13.26
CA ASN A 97 17.27 13.75 -13.74
C ASN A 97 16.08 14.49 -14.41
N LEU A 98 14.87 14.25 -13.96
CA LEU A 98 13.73 15.03 -14.42
C LEU A 98 13.84 16.48 -13.93
N PRO A 99 13.59 17.50 -14.82
CA PRO A 99 13.65 18.89 -14.42
C PRO A 99 12.67 19.21 -13.30
N ASN A 100 13.11 20.01 -12.32
CA ASN A 100 12.31 20.47 -11.17
C ASN A 100 11.77 19.33 -10.28
N GLU A 101 12.37 18.17 -10.30
CA GLU A 101 11.98 17.02 -9.48
C GLU A 101 13.13 16.58 -8.58
N MET A 102 12.84 16.45 -7.28
CA MET A 102 13.81 15.93 -6.32
C MET A 102 13.78 14.40 -6.36
N PRO A 103 14.92 13.72 -6.60
CA PRO A 103 14.98 12.26 -6.59
C PRO A 103 14.60 11.68 -5.22
N GLY A 104 13.71 10.69 -5.20
CA GLY A 104 13.33 10.04 -3.96
C GLY A 104 12.02 9.28 -4.02
N LYS A 105 11.64 8.68 -2.89
CA LYS A 105 10.44 7.86 -2.76
C LYS A 105 9.17 8.61 -3.16
N GLY A 106 9.04 9.89 -2.78
CA GLY A 106 7.86 10.70 -3.07
C GLY A 106 7.64 10.88 -4.57
N SER A 107 8.70 11.29 -5.29
CA SER A 107 8.68 11.47 -6.75
C SER A 107 8.36 10.16 -7.47
N ASN A 108 8.98 9.05 -7.03
CA ASN A 108 8.72 7.72 -7.59
C ASN A 108 7.25 7.31 -7.40
N ILE A 109 6.67 7.54 -6.21
CA ILE A 109 5.24 7.29 -5.94
C ILE A 109 4.35 8.16 -6.84
N ALA A 110 4.64 9.45 -6.97
CA ALA A 110 3.87 10.37 -7.80
C ALA A 110 3.90 9.95 -9.28
N TYR A 111 5.08 9.60 -9.79
CA TYR A 111 5.25 9.08 -11.15
C TYR A 111 4.47 7.78 -11.37
N ALA A 112 4.57 6.83 -10.42
CA ALA A 112 3.86 5.56 -10.49
C ALA A 112 2.34 5.75 -10.48
N ALA A 113 1.82 6.62 -9.62
CA ALA A 113 0.40 6.98 -9.56
C ALA A 113 -0.08 7.60 -10.87
N LYS A 114 0.69 8.54 -11.46
CA LYS A 114 0.40 9.13 -12.77
C LYS A 114 0.34 8.07 -13.86
N LYS A 115 1.29 7.14 -13.89
CA LYS A 115 1.30 6.06 -14.88
C LYS A 115 0.16 5.07 -14.69
N ALA A 116 -0.23 4.76 -13.47
CA ALA A 116 -1.40 3.94 -13.18
C ALA A 116 -2.69 4.65 -13.63
N LYS A 117 -2.80 5.95 -13.37
CA LYS A 117 -3.92 6.77 -13.85
C LYS A 117 -4.04 6.68 -15.36
N GLU A 118 -2.99 7.04 -16.10
CA GLU A 118 -2.99 7.08 -17.56
C GLU A 118 -3.27 5.72 -18.20
N LYS A 119 -2.59 4.65 -17.73
CA LYS A 119 -2.60 3.34 -18.39
C LYS A 119 -3.72 2.41 -17.95
N ILE A 120 -4.31 2.64 -16.79
CA ILE A 120 -5.28 1.71 -16.21
C ILE A 120 -6.58 2.44 -15.88
N ILE A 121 -6.53 3.46 -15.02
CA ILE A 121 -7.73 4.06 -14.46
C ILE A 121 -8.54 4.77 -15.54
N ASP A 122 -7.91 5.67 -16.30
CA ASP A 122 -8.55 6.43 -17.38
C ASP A 122 -8.90 5.52 -18.56
N ALA A 123 -7.99 4.60 -18.92
CA ALA A 123 -8.20 3.66 -20.02
C ALA A 123 -9.40 2.74 -19.78
N LEU A 124 -9.63 2.32 -18.54
CA LEU A 124 -10.75 1.47 -18.13
C LEU A 124 -11.94 2.27 -17.60
N LYS A 125 -11.85 3.61 -17.58
CA LYS A 125 -12.90 4.53 -17.09
C LYS A 125 -13.36 4.22 -15.67
N ILE A 126 -12.43 3.85 -14.79
CA ILE A 126 -12.74 3.57 -13.37
C ILE A 126 -13.02 4.90 -12.67
N PRO A 127 -14.20 5.09 -12.04
CA PRO A 127 -14.51 6.34 -11.35
C PRO A 127 -13.52 6.60 -10.20
N TYR A 128 -12.92 7.77 -10.14
CA TYR A 128 -11.90 8.12 -9.13
C TYR A 128 -12.42 7.96 -7.70
N LYS A 129 -13.68 8.32 -7.44
CA LYS A 129 -14.33 8.15 -6.13
C LYS A 129 -14.38 6.69 -5.64
N ASN A 130 -14.18 5.74 -6.54
CA ASN A 130 -14.16 4.31 -6.25
C ASN A 130 -12.74 3.77 -6.05
N ILE A 131 -11.74 4.64 -5.92
CA ILE A 131 -10.34 4.22 -5.80
C ILE A 131 -9.77 4.70 -4.47
N ILE A 132 -9.21 3.75 -3.71
CA ILE A 132 -8.38 4.03 -2.54
C ILE A 132 -6.93 3.76 -2.93
N VAL A 133 -6.08 4.77 -2.82
CA VAL A 133 -4.65 4.67 -3.07
C VAL A 133 -3.95 4.34 -1.76
N SER A 134 -3.12 3.32 -1.77
CA SER A 134 -2.26 2.95 -0.64
C SER A 134 -0.80 2.97 -1.09
N ALA A 135 0.03 3.77 -0.43
CA ALA A 135 1.48 3.74 -0.61
C ALA A 135 2.09 2.96 0.56
N PHE A 136 2.77 1.86 0.28
CA PHE A 136 3.42 1.04 1.28
C PHE A 136 4.93 0.99 1.04
N ASP A 137 5.70 0.88 2.12
CA ASP A 137 7.10 0.49 2.00
C ASP A 137 7.19 -0.92 1.43
N ILE A 138 8.21 -1.17 0.60
CA ILE A 138 8.32 -2.44 -0.13
C ILE A 138 8.50 -3.66 0.79
N ASP A 139 8.87 -3.47 2.03
CA ASP A 139 8.99 -4.51 3.07
C ASP A 139 7.74 -4.64 3.94
N THR A 140 6.67 -3.89 3.63
CA THR A 140 5.40 -3.96 4.36
C THR A 140 4.70 -5.27 4.11
N VAL A 141 4.31 -5.93 5.20
CA VAL A 141 3.45 -7.12 5.19
C VAL A 141 2.11 -6.73 5.78
N ILE A 142 1.05 -6.79 4.97
CA ILE A 142 -0.29 -6.42 5.43
C ILE A 142 -1.04 -7.62 6.01
N TYR A 143 -1.92 -7.35 6.97
CA TYR A 143 -2.84 -8.36 7.50
C TYR A 143 -3.88 -8.75 6.45
N PRO A 144 -4.37 -10.01 6.47
CA PRO A 144 -5.34 -10.49 5.47
C PRO A 144 -6.57 -9.61 5.33
N ASP A 145 -7.12 -9.08 6.42
CA ASP A 145 -8.31 -8.22 6.42
C ASP A 145 -8.02 -6.72 6.32
N TYR A 146 -6.76 -6.32 6.10
CA TYR A 146 -6.40 -4.89 6.08
C TYR A 146 -7.20 -4.10 5.05
N LEU A 147 -7.23 -4.56 3.80
CA LEU A 147 -7.92 -3.86 2.70
C LEU A 147 -9.45 -3.88 2.88
N SER A 148 -10.00 -4.98 3.36
CA SER A 148 -11.42 -5.10 3.68
C SER A 148 -11.83 -4.13 4.78
N ARG A 149 -11.03 -4.03 5.85
CA ARG A 149 -11.25 -3.07 6.92
C ARG A 149 -11.11 -1.64 6.44
N LEU A 150 -10.10 -1.33 5.65
CA LEU A 150 -9.90 -0.01 5.06
C LEU A 150 -11.11 0.40 4.22
N THR A 151 -11.61 -0.50 3.37
CA THR A 151 -12.82 -0.27 2.59
C THR A 151 -14.04 -0.02 3.48
N TYR A 152 -14.23 -0.81 4.53
CA TYR A 152 -15.32 -0.61 5.47
C TYR A 152 -15.26 0.78 6.13
N VAL A 153 -14.10 1.14 6.67
CA VAL A 153 -13.89 2.44 7.33
C VAL A 153 -14.09 3.58 6.33
N TYR A 154 -13.53 3.47 5.13
CA TYR A 154 -13.70 4.44 4.07
C TYR A 154 -15.18 4.69 3.74
N LEU A 155 -15.95 3.64 3.48
CA LEU A 155 -17.35 3.74 3.06
C LEU A 155 -18.31 4.15 4.20
N THR A 156 -17.91 3.95 5.46
CA THR A 156 -18.72 4.35 6.63
C THR A 156 -18.33 5.70 7.21
N THR A 157 -17.23 6.30 6.75
CA THR A 157 -16.80 7.62 7.22
C THR A 157 -17.51 8.72 6.45
N PRO A 158 -18.25 9.64 7.12
CA PRO A 158 -18.82 10.80 6.46
C PRO A 158 -17.73 11.66 5.81
N ASN A 159 -17.99 12.19 4.61
CA ASN A 159 -17.02 12.99 3.85
C ASN A 159 -15.68 12.29 3.62
N ASN A 160 -15.70 10.99 3.42
CA ASN A 160 -14.53 10.10 3.29
C ASN A 160 -13.46 10.57 2.30
N GLN A 161 -13.82 11.38 1.29
CA GLN A 161 -12.90 11.95 0.31
C GLN A 161 -11.92 12.98 0.91
N LYS A 162 -12.14 13.43 2.15
CA LYS A 162 -11.32 14.44 2.82
C LYS A 162 -10.34 13.87 3.85
N PHE A 163 -10.29 12.56 4.01
CA PHE A 163 -9.50 11.91 5.04
C PHE A 163 -8.34 11.09 4.46
N SER A 164 -7.25 11.04 5.20
CA SER A 164 -6.18 10.06 5.04
C SER A 164 -6.35 8.96 6.09
N TYR A 165 -6.09 7.73 5.69
CA TYR A 165 -6.24 6.53 6.53
C TYR A 165 -4.86 5.96 6.82
N GLN A 166 -4.47 5.97 8.10
CA GLN A 166 -3.17 5.47 8.51
C GLN A 166 -3.29 4.14 9.25
N PRO A 167 -2.54 3.11 8.84
CA PRO A 167 -2.43 1.89 9.62
C PRO A 167 -1.63 2.10 10.90
N VAL A 168 -1.78 1.21 11.87
CA VAL A 168 -0.80 1.09 12.97
C VAL A 168 0.37 0.26 12.48
N PRO A 169 1.57 0.81 12.34
CA PRO A 169 2.73 0.04 11.93
C PRO A 169 3.25 -0.81 13.08
N PHE A 170 3.51 -2.09 12.79
CA PHE A 170 4.21 -2.99 13.70
C PHE A 170 5.58 -3.32 13.09
N TYR A 171 6.64 -2.84 13.72
CA TYR A 171 8.02 -3.08 13.26
C TYR A 171 8.50 -4.46 13.73
N ILE A 172 7.90 -5.54 13.19
CA ILE A 172 8.15 -6.91 13.67
C ILE A 172 8.62 -7.88 12.59
N ASN A 173 8.54 -7.52 11.31
CA ASN A 173 8.78 -8.46 10.19
C ASN A 173 10.15 -9.15 10.24
N ASN A 174 11.18 -8.43 10.68
CA ASN A 174 12.56 -8.90 10.78
C ASN A 174 13.18 -8.65 12.14
N ILE A 175 12.37 -8.44 13.17
CA ILE A 175 12.78 -7.99 14.50
C ILE A 175 13.82 -8.91 15.13
N TRP A 176 13.69 -10.22 14.93
CA TRP A 176 14.60 -11.22 15.52
C TRP A 176 15.97 -11.26 14.83
N GLN A 177 16.11 -10.72 13.62
CA GLN A 177 17.37 -10.59 12.90
C GLN A 177 18.08 -9.26 13.20
N ALA A 178 17.37 -8.32 13.84
CA ALA A 178 17.90 -7.01 14.17
C ALA A 178 18.76 -7.06 15.44
N PRO A 179 19.81 -6.21 15.57
CA PRO A 179 20.56 -6.03 16.80
C PRO A 179 19.66 -5.64 17.99
N ALA A 180 20.08 -5.98 19.21
CA ALA A 180 19.28 -5.79 20.41
C ALA A 180 18.78 -4.34 20.59
N LEU A 181 19.64 -3.34 20.35
CA LEU A 181 19.26 -1.93 20.44
C LEU A 181 18.20 -1.56 19.38
N ALA A 182 18.34 -2.04 18.15
CA ALA A 182 17.35 -1.79 17.10
C ALA A 182 15.98 -2.39 17.46
N ARG A 183 15.94 -3.55 18.14
CA ARG A 183 14.70 -4.15 18.63
C ARG A 183 14.00 -3.26 19.66
N ILE A 184 14.75 -2.70 20.61
CA ILE A 184 14.21 -1.77 21.62
C ILE A 184 13.59 -0.54 20.94
N VAL A 185 14.29 0.06 19.96
CA VAL A 185 13.79 1.21 19.21
C VAL A 185 12.52 0.86 18.43
N ALA A 186 12.50 -0.30 17.75
CA ALA A 186 11.35 -0.76 16.97
C ALA A 186 10.09 -0.97 17.85
N PHE A 187 10.24 -1.59 19.03
CA PHE A 187 9.15 -1.73 19.98
C PHE A 187 8.67 -0.39 20.53
N SER A 188 9.59 0.48 20.89
CA SER A 188 9.26 1.83 21.37
C SER A 188 8.56 2.65 20.31
N ALA A 189 9.00 2.58 19.06
CA ALA A 189 8.35 3.25 17.92
C ALA A 189 6.93 2.71 17.69
N THR A 190 6.73 1.38 17.67
CA THR A 190 5.41 0.76 17.55
C THR A 190 4.46 1.24 18.65
N PHE A 191 4.92 1.23 19.90
CA PHE A 191 4.12 1.71 21.04
C PHE A 191 3.76 3.19 20.92
N TRP A 192 4.75 4.03 20.61
CA TRP A 192 4.56 5.47 20.44
C TRP A 192 3.57 5.79 19.31
N HIS A 193 3.71 5.14 18.16
CA HIS A 193 2.80 5.32 17.03
C HIS A 193 1.38 4.87 17.36
N THR A 194 1.22 3.79 18.13
CA THR A 194 -0.10 3.34 18.59
C THR A 194 -0.78 4.38 19.46
N LEU A 195 -0.03 4.99 20.41
CA LEU A 195 -0.56 6.06 21.26
C LEU A 195 -0.89 7.32 20.49
N GLN A 196 -0.08 7.67 19.50
CA GLN A 196 -0.32 8.85 18.66
C GLN A 196 -1.62 8.72 17.85
N GLN A 197 -1.93 7.53 17.35
CA GLN A 197 -3.16 7.29 16.57
C GLN A 197 -4.44 7.33 17.41
N GLU A 198 -4.37 7.28 18.71
CA GLU A 198 -5.54 7.51 19.58
C GLU A 198 -5.93 8.99 19.66
N ARG A 199 -5.08 9.88 19.17
CA ARG A 199 -5.30 11.34 19.17
C ARG A 199 -5.72 11.78 17.76
N ILE A 200 -7.01 11.89 17.55
CA ILE A 200 -7.63 12.26 16.25
C ILE A 200 -7.16 13.63 15.74
N GLU A 201 -6.80 14.54 16.65
CA GLU A 201 -6.34 15.90 16.33
C GLU A 201 -4.90 15.96 15.81
N ARG A 202 -4.15 14.85 15.83
CA ARG A 202 -2.76 14.82 15.38
C ARG A 202 -2.60 14.02 14.11
N LEU A 203 -2.16 14.68 13.05
CA LEU A 203 -1.63 14.02 11.86
C LEU A 203 -0.26 13.43 12.20
N THR A 204 -0.19 12.12 12.25
CA THR A 204 1.09 11.41 12.29
C THR A 204 1.45 10.97 10.87
N THR A 205 2.59 11.43 10.38
CA THR A 205 3.10 11.03 9.07
C THR A 205 3.83 9.71 9.18
N PHE A 206 3.22 8.63 8.71
CA PHE A 206 3.92 7.37 8.48
C PHE A 206 4.29 7.23 7.01
N SER A 207 5.32 6.45 6.74
CA SER A 207 5.73 6.14 5.38
C SER A 207 4.68 5.31 4.62
N SER A 208 3.83 4.57 5.33
CA SER A 208 2.73 3.80 4.76
C SER A 208 1.39 4.43 5.13
N HIS A 209 0.61 4.81 4.13
CA HIS A 209 -0.70 5.44 4.31
C HIS A 209 -1.64 5.15 3.14
N SER A 210 -2.93 5.42 3.34
CA SER A 210 -3.95 5.27 2.32
C SER A 210 -4.81 6.52 2.24
N MET A 211 -5.23 6.88 1.03
CA MET A 211 -6.08 8.06 0.79
C MET A 211 -7.01 7.83 -0.41
N PRO A 212 -8.12 8.57 -0.51
CA PRO A 212 -8.91 8.60 -1.73
C PRO A 212 -8.08 9.09 -2.92
N PHE A 213 -8.35 8.56 -4.09
CA PHE A 213 -7.71 9.06 -5.31
C PHE A 213 -8.29 10.44 -5.65
N GLN A 214 -7.44 11.46 -5.62
CA GLN A 214 -7.77 12.84 -5.95
C GLN A 214 -6.86 13.33 -7.09
N ILE A 215 -7.38 14.25 -7.89
CA ILE A 215 -6.66 14.93 -8.98
C ILE A 215 -6.36 16.36 -8.55
#